data_488db705373ccf102ae58444a7fc9fbc
#
_entry.id   488db705373ccf102ae58444a7fc9fbc
#
_cell.length_a   1.000
_cell.length_b   1.000
_cell.length_c   1.000
_cell.angle_alpha   90.00
_cell.angle_beta   90.00
_cell.angle_gamma   90.00
#
_symmetry.space_group_name_H-M   'P 1'
#
loop_
_entity.id
_entity.type
_entity.pdbx_description
1 polymer ?
#
loop_
_entity_poly.entity_id
_entity_poly.type
_entity_poly.pdbx_seq_one_letter_code
_entity_poly.pdbx_strand_id
1 'polypeptide(L)'
;MVEQIKKYPSGGDLTITGHTDDVADDAHNQDLSERRAKAVSDRLKKLTDLSKWKESVSGKGESSPRVPNDTDERRQINRRVEITLTPSKPSEASASSSASAAPSSTAMPKATGPVGKGPEGVDVKIDGKTVHMVIDHVVRAGNYLVGTVVVTSSEKVSMPVAPFSLPGRMMEMRGLSGVFGVSGITILSGGVRHLEADYAYSDGSRYPLANSFVYDLDPEASQSLPVVWPDVGEDSITIDMPAGEYLYTRERVVARLTDIPVVNA
;
A
#
# COMPACT_ATOMS: atom_id res chain seq x y z
N MET A 1 14.05 -4.25 9.21
CA MET A 1 13.25 -5.21 10.01
C MET A 1 13.09 -4.76 11.45
N VAL A 2 14.14 -4.57 12.25
CA VAL A 2 14.03 -4.13 13.67
C VAL A 2 13.21 -2.85 13.82
N GLU A 3 13.43 -1.85 12.98
CA GLU A 3 12.65 -0.61 13.00
C GLU A 3 11.17 -0.81 12.62
N GLN A 4 10.86 -1.80 11.80
CA GLN A 4 9.48 -2.15 11.50
C GLN A 4 8.79 -2.78 12.72
N ILE A 5 9.46 -3.68 13.42
CA ILE A 5 8.94 -4.30 14.65
C ILE A 5 8.64 -3.24 15.71
N LYS A 6 9.53 -2.26 15.88
CA LYS A 6 9.36 -1.15 16.85
C LYS A 6 8.16 -0.23 16.55
N LYS A 7 7.72 -0.15 15.29
CA LYS A 7 6.53 0.63 14.91
C LYS A 7 5.23 0.05 15.47
N TYR A 8 5.23 -1.21 15.87
CA TYR A 8 4.05 -1.92 16.36
C TYR A 8 4.21 -2.37 17.80
N PRO A 9 4.11 -1.44 18.77
CA PRO A 9 4.36 -1.73 20.19
C PRO A 9 3.34 -2.71 20.79
N SER A 10 2.22 -2.93 20.14
CA SER A 10 1.21 -3.93 20.54
C SER A 10 1.58 -5.36 20.12
N GLY A 11 2.63 -5.52 19.31
CA GLY A 11 3.04 -6.83 18.79
C GLY A 11 2.15 -7.35 17.67
N GLY A 12 2.06 -8.66 17.53
CA GLY A 12 1.31 -9.35 16.48
C GLY A 12 1.86 -10.73 16.20
N ASP A 13 1.60 -11.25 15.00
CA ASP A 13 2.23 -12.47 14.52
C ASP A 13 3.49 -12.13 13.70
N LEU A 14 4.57 -12.84 13.99
CA LEU A 14 5.86 -12.76 13.29
C LEU A 14 6.14 -14.13 12.66
N THR A 15 6.07 -14.23 11.35
CA THR A 15 6.38 -15.45 10.62
C THR A 15 7.73 -15.33 9.92
N ILE A 16 8.61 -16.29 10.14
CA ILE A 16 9.94 -16.37 9.54
C ILE A 16 10.04 -17.70 8.78
N THR A 17 10.16 -17.63 7.46
CA THR A 17 10.18 -18.83 6.60
C THR A 17 11.46 -18.86 5.76
N GLY A 18 12.24 -19.94 5.90
CA GLY A 18 13.43 -20.18 5.10
C GLY A 18 13.12 -20.94 3.81
N HIS A 19 13.89 -20.68 2.77
CA HIS A 19 13.80 -21.33 1.48
C HIS A 19 15.19 -21.68 0.93
N THR A 20 15.25 -22.68 0.05
CA THR A 20 16.45 -23.07 -0.69
C THR A 20 16.17 -23.06 -2.20
N ASP A 21 17.19 -23.29 -2.97
CA ASP A 21 17.12 -23.76 -4.35
C ASP A 21 16.97 -25.29 -4.39
N ASP A 22 17.03 -25.87 -5.58
CA ASP A 22 16.85 -27.31 -5.89
C ASP A 22 18.15 -28.10 -6.04
N VAL A 23 19.31 -27.57 -5.57
CA VAL A 23 20.61 -28.18 -5.85
C VAL A 23 20.92 -29.40 -4.96
N ALA A 24 20.39 -29.46 -3.73
CA ALA A 24 20.58 -30.57 -2.81
C ALA A 24 19.31 -31.46 -2.73
N ASP A 25 19.35 -32.52 -1.99
CA ASP A 25 18.17 -33.36 -1.72
C ASP A 25 17.16 -32.63 -0.79
N ASP A 26 15.89 -33.01 -0.88
CA ASP A 26 14.78 -32.41 -0.15
C ASP A 26 15.02 -32.39 1.37
N ALA A 27 15.57 -33.42 1.95
CA ALA A 27 15.80 -33.52 3.40
C ALA A 27 16.89 -32.53 3.84
N HIS A 28 17.96 -32.40 3.07
CA HIS A 28 19.00 -31.42 3.31
C HIS A 28 18.46 -29.98 3.15
N ASN A 29 17.69 -29.74 2.10
CA ASN A 29 17.10 -28.42 1.83
C ASN A 29 16.08 -28.05 2.90
N GLN A 30 15.30 -29.00 3.41
CA GLN A 30 14.37 -28.76 4.52
C GLN A 30 15.14 -28.33 5.78
N ASP A 31 16.14 -29.11 6.21
CA ASP A 31 16.98 -28.79 7.40
C ASP A 31 17.72 -27.45 7.23
N LEU A 32 18.30 -27.21 6.06
CA LEU A 32 19.02 -25.95 5.78
C LEU A 32 18.10 -24.72 5.87
N SER A 33 16.88 -24.83 5.34
CA SER A 33 15.90 -23.77 5.36
C SER A 33 15.42 -23.47 6.80
N GLU A 34 15.19 -24.48 7.60
CA GLU A 34 14.83 -24.34 9.03
C GLU A 34 15.94 -23.69 9.83
N ARG A 35 17.18 -24.13 9.65
CA ARG A 35 18.36 -23.52 10.31
C ARG A 35 18.54 -22.04 9.94
N ARG A 36 18.32 -21.68 8.67
CA ARG A 36 18.37 -20.28 8.21
C ARG A 36 17.28 -19.44 8.85
N ALA A 37 16.04 -19.93 8.86
CA ALA A 37 14.92 -19.23 9.50
C ALA A 37 15.16 -19.03 11.00
N LYS A 38 15.64 -20.09 11.68
CA LYS A 38 15.99 -20.02 13.11
C LYS A 38 17.12 -19.04 13.40
N ALA A 39 18.17 -19.01 12.58
CA ALA A 39 19.28 -18.06 12.76
C ALA A 39 18.81 -16.61 12.63
N VAL A 40 17.89 -16.33 11.73
CA VAL A 40 17.26 -14.99 11.58
C VAL A 40 16.41 -14.65 12.83
N SER A 41 15.59 -15.58 13.32
CA SER A 41 14.84 -15.43 14.56
C SER A 41 15.74 -15.12 15.75
N ASP A 42 16.76 -15.93 15.96
CA ASP A 42 17.72 -15.76 17.07
C ASP A 42 18.44 -14.39 16.97
N ARG A 43 18.73 -13.93 15.76
CA ARG A 43 19.32 -12.61 15.55
C ARG A 43 18.34 -11.48 15.86
N LEU A 44 17.08 -11.59 15.46
CA LEU A 44 16.05 -10.61 15.76
C LEU A 44 15.82 -10.47 17.27
N LYS A 45 15.76 -11.58 18.02
CA LYS A 45 15.65 -11.59 19.49
C LYS A 45 16.79 -10.85 20.21
N LYS A 46 17.99 -10.87 19.61
CA LYS A 46 19.14 -10.12 20.14
C LYS A 46 19.09 -8.62 19.83
N LEU A 47 18.34 -8.23 18.82
CA LEU A 47 18.31 -6.85 18.32
C LEU A 47 17.09 -6.06 18.80
N THR A 48 16.00 -6.74 19.18
CA THR A 48 14.75 -6.10 19.60
C THR A 48 13.95 -7.02 20.49
N ASP A 49 13.10 -6.45 21.32
CA ASP A 49 12.16 -7.19 22.15
C ASP A 49 11.00 -7.73 21.27
N LEU A 50 10.84 -9.04 21.28
CA LEU A 50 9.76 -9.76 20.58
C LEU A 50 8.71 -10.34 21.53
N SER A 51 8.70 -9.95 22.83
CA SER A 51 7.81 -10.53 23.85
C SER A 51 6.32 -10.40 23.52
N LYS A 52 5.95 -9.40 22.74
CA LYS A 52 4.57 -9.17 22.27
C LYS A 52 4.26 -9.77 20.90
N TRP A 53 5.23 -10.46 20.30
CA TRP A 53 5.08 -11.07 18.99
C TRP A 53 4.93 -12.58 19.13
N LYS A 54 3.87 -13.13 18.55
CA LYS A 54 3.71 -14.58 18.40
C LYS A 54 4.56 -15.03 17.22
N GLU A 55 5.68 -15.64 17.55
CA GLU A 55 6.65 -16.08 16.55
C GLU A 55 6.29 -17.44 15.95
N SER A 56 6.40 -17.57 14.63
CA SER A 56 6.34 -18.80 13.89
C SER A 56 7.58 -18.92 12.98
N VAL A 57 8.39 -19.92 13.20
CA VAL A 57 9.63 -20.16 12.45
C VAL A 57 9.54 -21.50 11.74
N SER A 58 9.75 -21.51 10.43
CA SER A 58 9.66 -22.73 9.61
C SER A 58 10.63 -22.70 8.43
N GLY A 59 10.98 -23.89 7.94
CA GLY A 59 11.62 -24.09 6.65
C GLY A 59 10.66 -24.68 5.65
N LYS A 60 10.82 -24.35 4.40
CA LYS A 60 10.08 -24.93 3.27
C LYS A 60 10.99 -25.61 2.24
N GLY A 61 12.29 -25.69 2.54
CA GLY A 61 13.24 -26.24 1.58
C GLY A 61 13.07 -25.60 0.21
N GLU A 62 13.03 -26.41 -0.81
CA GLU A 62 12.81 -26.04 -2.21
C GLU A 62 11.34 -26.06 -2.65
N SER A 63 10.40 -26.50 -1.77
CA SER A 63 9.00 -26.76 -2.12
C SER A 63 8.20 -25.50 -2.52
N SER A 64 8.74 -24.30 -2.30
CA SER A 64 8.07 -23.04 -2.59
C SER A 64 9.03 -22.06 -3.26
N PRO A 65 9.46 -22.33 -4.51
CA PRO A 65 10.36 -21.44 -5.24
C PRO A 65 9.62 -20.16 -5.62
N ARG A 66 10.30 -19.02 -5.54
CA ARG A 66 9.78 -17.72 -5.98
C ARG A 66 9.87 -17.55 -7.49
N VAL A 67 10.88 -18.15 -8.08
CA VAL A 67 11.13 -18.21 -9.52
C VAL A 67 11.59 -19.62 -9.90
N PRO A 68 11.48 -20.06 -11.17
CA PRO A 68 12.03 -21.33 -11.61
C PRO A 68 13.54 -21.46 -11.28
N ASN A 69 14.01 -22.66 -10.94
CA ASN A 69 15.41 -22.96 -10.58
C ASN A 69 16.29 -23.28 -11.81
N ASP A 70 16.06 -22.66 -12.94
CA ASP A 70 16.69 -22.97 -14.23
C ASP A 70 18.02 -22.25 -14.48
N THR A 71 18.33 -21.17 -13.72
CA THR A 71 19.62 -20.47 -13.77
C THR A 71 20.17 -20.21 -12.36
N ASP A 72 21.47 -19.95 -12.26
CA ASP A 72 22.13 -19.65 -10.98
C ASP A 72 21.61 -18.35 -10.35
N GLU A 73 21.30 -17.35 -11.16
CA GLU A 73 20.71 -16.10 -10.71
C GLU A 73 19.32 -16.32 -10.10
N ARG A 74 18.50 -17.16 -10.73
CA ARG A 74 17.18 -17.51 -10.22
C ARG A 74 17.26 -18.37 -8.97
N ARG A 75 18.18 -19.34 -8.92
CA ARG A 75 18.47 -20.10 -7.69
C ARG A 75 18.88 -19.17 -6.55
N GLN A 76 19.66 -18.14 -6.81
CA GLN A 76 20.00 -17.15 -5.78
C GLN A 76 18.79 -16.43 -5.21
N ILE A 77 17.78 -16.10 -6.03
CA ILE A 77 16.52 -15.51 -5.58
C ILE A 77 15.74 -16.47 -4.66
N ASN A 78 15.81 -17.78 -4.94
CA ASN A 78 15.13 -18.79 -4.14
C ASN A 78 15.83 -19.03 -2.79
N ARG A 79 17.14 -18.87 -2.69
CA ARG A 79 17.91 -18.94 -1.42
C ARG A 79 17.63 -17.71 -0.55
N ARG A 80 16.48 -17.66 0.11
CA ARG A 80 16.01 -16.51 0.88
C ARG A 80 15.41 -16.91 2.23
N VAL A 81 15.25 -15.91 3.10
CA VAL A 81 14.38 -16.00 4.27
C VAL A 81 13.32 -14.89 4.15
N GLU A 82 12.08 -15.29 4.22
CA GLU A 82 10.94 -14.38 4.25
C GLU A 82 10.56 -14.07 5.69
N ILE A 83 10.28 -12.80 5.98
CA ILE A 83 9.80 -12.34 7.30
C ILE A 83 8.51 -11.57 7.08
N THR A 84 7.42 -12.08 7.63
CA THR A 84 6.10 -11.46 7.58
C THR A 84 5.73 -10.95 8.97
N LEU A 85 5.36 -9.69 9.05
CA LEU A 85 4.79 -9.07 10.25
C LEU A 85 3.30 -8.87 10.04
N THR A 86 2.49 -9.43 10.92
CA THR A 86 1.04 -9.20 10.98
C THR A 86 0.74 -8.57 12.33
N PRO A 87 0.73 -7.22 12.41
CA PRO A 87 0.49 -6.54 13.69
C PRO A 87 -0.87 -6.89 14.27
N SER A 88 -0.91 -7.10 15.59
CA SER A 88 -2.19 -7.25 16.28
C SER A 88 -3.00 -5.96 16.16
N LYS A 89 -4.29 -6.09 15.83
CA LYS A 89 -5.23 -4.98 15.98
C LYS A 89 -5.21 -4.57 17.44
N PRO A 90 -5.13 -3.27 17.79
CA PRO A 90 -5.26 -2.86 19.18
C PRO A 90 -6.56 -3.42 19.75
N SER A 91 -6.47 -4.29 20.76
CA SER A 91 -7.64 -4.81 21.45
C SER A 91 -8.31 -3.66 22.19
N GLU A 92 -9.59 -3.41 21.92
CA GLU A 92 -10.41 -2.42 22.63
C GLU A 92 -10.60 -2.72 24.14
N ALA A 93 -9.95 -3.76 24.66
CA ALA A 93 -10.13 -4.24 26.02
C ALA A 93 -8.92 -3.98 26.93
N SER A 94 -8.30 -2.80 26.89
CA SER A 94 -7.35 -2.32 27.94
C SER A 94 -7.11 -0.82 27.88
N ALA A 95 -8.14 -0.05 27.66
CA ALA A 95 -8.11 1.41 27.86
C ALA A 95 -8.92 1.76 29.13
N SER A 96 -8.47 1.26 30.27
CA SER A 96 -8.91 1.79 31.57
C SER A 96 -7.66 2.22 32.34
N SER A 97 -7.48 3.51 32.41
CA SER A 97 -6.54 4.33 33.21
C SER A 97 -5.33 4.90 32.46
N SER A 98 -5.56 5.88 31.62
CA SER A 98 -4.97 7.23 31.71
C SER A 98 -5.65 8.10 30.67
N ALA A 99 -6.70 8.78 31.13
CA ALA A 99 -7.31 9.86 30.40
C ALA A 99 -6.29 11.00 30.23
N SER A 100 -5.70 11.09 29.06
CA SER A 100 -5.14 12.34 28.54
C SER A 100 -5.26 12.31 27.02
N ALA A 101 -6.14 13.18 26.55
CA ALA A 101 -6.42 13.52 25.16
C ALA A 101 -6.96 12.36 24.28
N ALA A 102 -8.30 12.24 24.26
CA ALA A 102 -8.98 11.83 23.05
C ALA A 102 -8.38 12.64 21.88
N PRO A 103 -8.09 12.02 20.71
CA PRO A 103 -7.82 12.83 19.54
C PRO A 103 -9.09 13.66 19.32
N SER A 104 -8.98 14.97 19.53
CA SER A 104 -9.98 15.90 19.06
C SER A 104 -10.30 15.47 17.64
N SER A 105 -11.58 15.29 17.32
CA SER A 105 -11.99 15.01 15.93
C SER A 105 -11.37 16.10 15.08
N THR A 106 -10.26 15.77 14.45
CA THR A 106 -9.56 16.73 13.59
C THR A 106 -10.50 16.91 12.41
N ALA A 107 -11.09 18.08 12.32
CA ALA A 107 -12.05 18.40 11.27
C ALA A 107 -11.44 17.99 9.92
N MET A 108 -12.19 17.33 9.09
CA MET A 108 -11.77 16.96 7.74
C MET A 108 -11.17 18.19 7.05
N PRO A 109 -9.97 18.10 6.49
CA PRO A 109 -9.38 19.23 5.78
C PRO A 109 -10.31 19.70 4.66
N LYS A 110 -10.41 21.01 4.47
CA LYS A 110 -11.24 21.58 3.40
C LYS A 110 -10.83 20.99 2.06
N ALA A 111 -11.80 20.56 1.26
CA ALA A 111 -11.53 20.12 -0.10
C ALA A 111 -10.97 21.28 -0.93
N THR A 112 -9.95 21.00 -1.74
CA THR A 112 -9.28 22.00 -2.59
C THR A 112 -9.76 21.95 -4.04
N GLY A 113 -10.52 20.93 -4.41
CA GLY A 113 -11.13 20.74 -5.73
C GLY A 113 -12.62 20.41 -5.65
N PRO A 114 -13.24 20.03 -6.78
CA PRO A 114 -14.62 19.60 -6.81
C PRO A 114 -14.82 18.38 -5.92
N VAL A 115 -16.03 18.24 -5.37
CA VAL A 115 -16.43 17.15 -4.46
C VAL A 115 -17.62 16.42 -5.07
N GLY A 116 -17.53 15.10 -5.12
CA GLY A 116 -18.61 14.21 -5.52
C GLY A 116 -18.71 13.03 -4.56
N LYS A 117 -19.70 12.17 -4.78
CA LYS A 117 -19.79 10.88 -4.10
C LYS A 117 -19.12 9.80 -4.95
N GLY A 118 -18.48 8.82 -4.32
CA GLY A 118 -17.75 7.78 -5.04
C GLY A 118 -18.54 7.10 -6.14
N PRO A 119 -19.72 6.52 -5.85
CA PRO A 119 -20.55 5.85 -6.83
C PRO A 119 -21.19 6.78 -7.88
N GLU A 120 -21.43 8.05 -7.54
CA GLU A 120 -21.98 9.05 -8.46
C GLU A 120 -20.90 9.75 -9.29
N GLY A 121 -19.65 9.74 -8.78
CA GLY A 121 -18.48 10.32 -9.42
C GLY A 121 -18.33 11.82 -9.19
N VAL A 122 -17.30 12.37 -9.82
CA VAL A 122 -16.96 13.79 -9.83
C VAL A 122 -16.37 14.18 -11.19
N ASP A 123 -16.74 15.34 -11.68
CA ASP A 123 -16.17 15.92 -12.89
C ASP A 123 -14.96 16.80 -12.56
N VAL A 124 -13.86 16.54 -13.26
CA VAL A 124 -12.63 17.33 -13.18
C VAL A 124 -12.27 17.89 -14.56
N LYS A 125 -11.37 18.86 -14.59
CA LYS A 125 -10.84 19.38 -15.86
C LYS A 125 -9.42 18.88 -16.07
N ILE A 126 -9.16 18.34 -17.25
CA ILE A 126 -7.84 17.96 -17.75
C ILE A 126 -7.74 18.44 -19.19
N ASP A 127 -6.69 19.15 -19.54
CA ASP A 127 -6.53 19.76 -20.88
C ASP A 127 -7.74 20.60 -21.29
N GLY A 128 -8.36 21.31 -20.32
CA GLY A 128 -9.56 22.09 -20.50
C GLY A 128 -10.86 21.30 -20.70
N LYS A 129 -10.80 19.96 -20.82
CA LYS A 129 -11.93 19.08 -21.09
C LYS A 129 -12.45 18.43 -19.82
N THR A 130 -13.69 17.96 -19.88
CA THR A 130 -14.31 17.29 -18.72
C THR A 130 -13.94 15.82 -18.71
N VAL A 131 -13.40 15.36 -17.57
CA VAL A 131 -13.16 13.96 -17.27
C VAL A 131 -14.01 13.59 -16.07
N HIS A 132 -14.85 12.59 -16.23
CA HIS A 132 -15.65 12.02 -15.15
C HIS A 132 -14.86 10.95 -14.43
N MET A 133 -14.84 11.00 -13.10
CA MET A 133 -14.14 10.04 -12.24
C MET A 133 -15.13 9.40 -11.29
N VAL A 134 -15.12 8.08 -11.21
CA VAL A 134 -15.99 7.31 -10.33
C VAL A 134 -15.22 6.19 -9.63
N ILE A 135 -15.64 5.87 -8.42
CA ILE A 135 -15.28 4.65 -7.72
C ILE A 135 -16.53 4.12 -7.03
N ASP A 136 -16.97 2.96 -7.45
CA ASP A 136 -18.21 2.36 -6.97
C ASP A 136 -18.09 1.88 -5.52
N HIS A 137 -17.04 1.12 -5.24
CA HIS A 137 -16.74 0.61 -3.90
C HIS A 137 -15.24 0.27 -3.78
N VAL A 138 -14.82 -0.03 -2.56
CA VAL A 138 -13.53 -0.67 -2.28
C VAL A 138 -13.75 -1.99 -1.57
N VAL A 139 -12.83 -2.94 -1.79
CA VAL A 139 -12.88 -4.27 -1.20
C VAL A 139 -11.87 -4.35 -0.07
N ARG A 140 -12.30 -4.79 1.12
CA ARG A 140 -11.41 -5.08 2.25
C ARG A 140 -10.78 -6.44 2.05
N ALA A 141 -9.46 -6.47 1.84
CA ALA A 141 -8.67 -7.67 1.61
C ALA A 141 -7.54 -7.76 2.65
N GLY A 142 -7.77 -8.46 3.73
CA GLY A 142 -6.83 -8.53 4.86
C GLY A 142 -6.61 -7.15 5.49
N ASN A 143 -5.37 -6.66 5.47
CA ASN A 143 -5.00 -5.35 6.02
C ASN A 143 -5.04 -4.21 4.99
N TYR A 144 -5.67 -4.44 3.84
CA TYR A 144 -5.70 -3.50 2.74
C TYR A 144 -7.13 -3.22 2.27
N LEU A 145 -7.30 -2.03 1.72
CA LEU A 145 -8.44 -1.66 0.88
C LEU A 145 -7.98 -1.63 -0.57
N VAL A 146 -8.70 -2.32 -1.43
CA VAL A 146 -8.41 -2.38 -2.87
C VAL A 146 -9.56 -1.75 -3.62
N GLY A 147 -9.29 -0.75 -4.43
CA GLY A 147 -10.31 -0.06 -5.22
C GLY A 147 -9.84 0.21 -6.64
N THR A 148 -10.77 0.56 -7.49
CA THR A 148 -10.49 0.97 -8.86
C THR A 148 -11.22 2.26 -9.17
N VAL A 149 -10.45 3.33 -9.40
CA VAL A 149 -11.01 4.57 -9.94
C VAL A 149 -11.13 4.42 -11.44
N VAL A 150 -12.31 4.67 -11.98
CA VAL A 150 -12.58 4.67 -13.42
C VAL A 150 -12.67 6.11 -13.90
N VAL A 151 -11.97 6.42 -14.99
CA VAL A 151 -12.00 7.73 -15.63
C VAL A 151 -12.54 7.62 -17.04
N THR A 152 -13.45 8.53 -17.41
CA THR A 152 -14.12 8.58 -18.73
C THR A 152 -14.22 10.01 -19.23
N SER A 153 -14.33 10.19 -20.53
CA SER A 153 -14.65 11.49 -21.14
C SER A 153 -15.44 11.28 -22.42
N SER A 154 -16.35 12.19 -22.72
CA SER A 154 -17.04 12.24 -24.01
C SER A 154 -16.19 12.88 -25.14
N GLU A 155 -15.05 13.44 -24.79
CA GLU A 155 -14.12 14.08 -25.72
C GLU A 155 -12.76 13.40 -25.65
N LYS A 156 -11.96 13.55 -26.71
CA LYS A 156 -10.56 13.14 -26.66
C LYS A 156 -9.79 14.04 -25.70
N VAL A 157 -9.16 13.44 -24.68
CA VAL A 157 -8.37 14.14 -23.68
C VAL A 157 -6.92 13.73 -23.77
N SER A 158 -6.02 14.69 -23.91
CA SER A 158 -4.59 14.44 -23.80
C SER A 158 -4.19 14.45 -22.34
N MET A 159 -3.72 13.32 -21.83
CA MET A 159 -3.39 13.17 -20.42
C MET A 159 -1.98 13.70 -20.14
N PRO A 160 -1.83 14.60 -19.15
CA PRO A 160 -0.50 15.02 -18.71
C PRO A 160 0.24 13.85 -18.04
N VAL A 161 1.55 13.99 -17.90
CA VAL A 161 2.36 12.97 -17.20
C VAL A 161 1.90 12.88 -15.74
N ALA A 162 1.42 11.70 -15.33
CA ALA A 162 1.02 11.37 -13.96
C ALA A 162 0.06 12.37 -13.28
N PRO A 163 -1.13 12.63 -13.86
CA PRO A 163 -2.08 13.62 -13.37
C PRO A 163 -2.64 13.28 -11.98
N PHE A 164 -2.58 12.03 -11.56
CA PHE A 164 -3.05 11.52 -10.25
C PHE A 164 -1.91 11.25 -9.27
N SER A 165 -0.71 11.77 -9.50
CA SER A 165 0.42 11.56 -8.59
C SER A 165 0.37 12.47 -7.35
N LEU A 166 1.12 12.13 -6.30
CA LEU A 166 1.30 12.98 -5.11
C LEU A 166 1.97 14.31 -5.47
N PRO A 167 1.69 15.42 -4.75
CA PRO A 167 2.50 16.62 -4.79
C PRO A 167 3.98 16.31 -4.51
N GLY A 168 4.90 17.00 -5.19
CA GLY A 168 6.35 16.70 -5.15
C GLY A 168 6.91 16.64 -3.73
N ARG A 169 6.53 17.58 -2.86
CA ARG A 169 6.97 17.60 -1.47
C ARG A 169 6.51 16.35 -0.66
N MET A 170 5.32 15.83 -0.96
CA MET A 170 4.83 14.59 -0.32
C MET A 170 5.56 13.36 -0.85
N MET A 171 5.94 13.35 -2.12
CA MET A 171 6.76 12.28 -2.71
C MET A 171 8.15 12.23 -2.08
N GLU A 172 8.81 13.38 -1.93
CA GLU A 172 10.12 13.49 -1.29
C GLU A 172 10.09 12.99 0.16
N MET A 173 9.08 13.39 0.94
CA MET A 173 8.89 12.93 2.32
C MET A 173 8.68 11.41 2.43
N ARG A 174 8.13 10.79 1.39
CA ARG A 174 7.87 9.35 1.34
C ARG A 174 9.09 8.55 0.87
N GLY A 175 10.11 9.21 0.32
CA GLY A 175 11.27 8.54 -0.28
C GLY A 175 10.91 7.75 -1.54
N LEU A 176 9.87 8.16 -2.28
CA LEU A 176 9.52 7.56 -3.56
C LEU A 176 10.49 8.02 -4.63
N SER A 177 11.04 7.07 -5.38
CA SER A 177 11.85 7.33 -6.56
C SER A 177 11.00 7.16 -7.82
N GLY A 178 10.80 8.26 -8.55
CA GLY A 178 10.10 8.25 -9.83
C GLY A 178 8.67 8.79 -9.78
N VAL A 179 8.03 8.78 -10.95
CA VAL A 179 6.67 9.28 -11.16
C VAL A 179 5.70 8.11 -11.12
N PHE A 180 4.75 8.12 -10.20
CA PHE A 180 3.76 7.06 -10.05
C PHE A 180 2.37 7.57 -10.34
N GLY A 181 1.70 6.91 -11.31
CA GLY A 181 0.48 7.40 -11.94
C GLY A 181 -0.68 7.67 -10.98
N VAL A 182 -0.83 6.89 -9.90
CA VAL A 182 -2.00 6.96 -8.99
C VAL A 182 -1.66 7.31 -7.54
N SER A 183 -0.41 7.61 -7.24
CA SER A 183 0.07 7.83 -5.87
C SER A 183 -0.60 9.00 -5.12
N GLY A 184 -1.25 9.90 -5.83
CA GLY A 184 -2.00 11.02 -5.25
C GLY A 184 -3.46 10.69 -4.91
N ILE A 185 -3.94 9.50 -5.24
CA ILE A 185 -5.28 9.04 -4.86
C ILE A 185 -5.20 8.50 -3.43
N THR A 186 -5.54 9.32 -2.44
CA THR A 186 -5.30 9.06 -1.02
C THR A 186 -6.62 8.94 -0.25
N ILE A 187 -6.63 8.21 0.88
CA ILE A 187 -7.80 8.15 1.77
C ILE A 187 -7.67 9.23 2.85
N LEU A 188 -8.77 9.91 3.16
CA LEU A 188 -8.92 10.73 4.36
C LEU A 188 -9.79 10.00 5.39
N SER A 189 -9.24 9.76 6.57
CA SER A 189 -9.93 9.14 7.70
C SER A 189 -9.53 9.86 8.99
N GLY A 190 -10.50 10.24 9.82
CA GLY A 190 -10.24 10.97 11.07
C GLY A 190 -9.42 12.26 10.91
N GLY A 191 -9.49 12.93 9.76
CA GLY A 191 -8.68 14.11 9.43
C GLY A 191 -7.23 13.80 9.05
N VAL A 192 -6.85 12.52 9.01
CA VAL A 192 -5.51 12.05 8.62
C VAL A 192 -5.54 11.55 7.18
N ARG A 193 -4.46 11.82 6.44
CA ARG A 193 -4.26 11.35 5.08
C ARG A 193 -3.49 10.04 5.07
N HIS A 194 -4.10 8.99 4.52
CA HIS A 194 -3.50 7.69 4.28
C HIS A 194 -3.10 7.58 2.82
N LEU A 195 -1.80 7.35 2.60
CA LEU A 195 -1.25 7.18 1.26
C LEU A 195 -1.50 5.76 0.77
N GLU A 196 -1.41 5.54 -0.53
CA GLU A 196 -1.44 4.19 -1.09
C GLU A 196 -0.37 3.29 -0.44
N ALA A 197 -0.64 2.00 -0.39
CA ALA A 197 0.29 1.02 0.14
C ALA A 197 1.51 0.89 -0.79
N ASP A 198 2.67 0.80 -0.21
CA ASP A 198 3.93 0.64 -0.92
C ASP A 198 4.80 -0.46 -0.32
N TYR A 199 5.79 -0.89 -1.06
CA TYR A 199 6.83 -1.80 -0.60
C TYR A 199 8.22 -1.18 -0.76
N ALA A 200 9.15 -1.57 0.11
CA ALA A 200 10.52 -1.11 0.08
C ALA A 200 11.44 -2.17 -0.51
N TYR A 201 12.33 -1.77 -1.42
CA TYR A 201 13.43 -2.60 -1.87
C TYR A 201 14.59 -2.63 -0.86
N SER A 202 15.53 -3.54 -1.09
CA SER A 202 16.73 -3.68 -0.24
C SER A 202 17.65 -2.46 -0.26
N ASP A 203 17.60 -1.65 -1.30
CA ASP A 203 18.35 -0.38 -1.45
C ASP A 203 17.64 0.81 -0.76
N GLY A 204 16.48 0.58 -0.14
CA GLY A 204 15.69 1.61 0.53
C GLY A 204 14.71 2.36 -0.38
N SER A 205 14.73 2.10 -1.69
CA SER A 205 13.73 2.66 -2.60
C SER A 205 12.33 2.09 -2.30
N ARG A 206 11.29 2.91 -2.50
CA ARG A 206 9.91 2.52 -2.24
C ARG A 206 9.09 2.63 -3.52
N TYR A 207 8.19 1.67 -3.70
CA TYR A 207 7.31 1.60 -4.86
C TYR A 207 5.88 1.29 -4.41
N PRO A 208 4.86 1.89 -5.03
CA PRO A 208 3.47 1.58 -4.72
C PRO A 208 3.13 0.14 -5.11
N LEU A 209 2.21 -0.47 -4.36
CA LEU A 209 1.69 -1.80 -4.68
C LEU A 209 0.88 -1.82 -5.98
N ALA A 210 0.20 -0.71 -6.28
CA ALA A 210 -0.48 -0.51 -7.55
C ALA A 210 0.14 0.71 -8.25
N ASN A 211 0.62 0.51 -9.46
CA ASN A 211 1.16 1.59 -10.28
C ASN A 211 0.54 1.53 -11.67
N SER A 212 -0.36 2.47 -11.93
CA SER A 212 -1.03 2.58 -13.22
C SER A 212 -0.64 3.88 -13.90
N PHE A 213 -0.28 3.77 -15.17
CA PHE A 213 -0.11 4.94 -16.02
C PHE A 213 -1.47 5.29 -16.65
N VAL A 214 -1.70 6.57 -16.81
CA VAL A 214 -2.88 7.08 -17.51
C VAL A 214 -2.45 7.47 -18.91
N TYR A 215 -3.19 6.98 -19.89
CA TYR A 215 -2.98 7.27 -21.29
C TYR A 215 -4.04 8.25 -21.79
N ASP A 216 -3.82 8.85 -22.94
CA ASP A 216 -4.83 9.67 -23.60
C ASP A 216 -6.17 8.92 -23.67
N LEU A 217 -7.26 9.61 -23.33
CA LEU A 217 -8.61 9.07 -23.41
C LEU A 217 -9.17 9.43 -24.78
N ASP A 218 -9.55 8.42 -25.54
CA ASP A 218 -10.41 8.62 -26.71
C ASP A 218 -11.87 8.85 -26.25
N PRO A 219 -12.71 9.49 -27.08
CA PRO A 219 -14.10 9.72 -26.73
C PRO A 219 -14.81 8.41 -26.35
N GLU A 220 -15.61 8.47 -25.29
CA GLU A 220 -16.34 7.34 -24.71
C GLU A 220 -15.46 6.16 -24.20
N ALA A 221 -14.14 6.27 -24.29
CA ALA A 221 -13.25 5.29 -23.68
C ALA A 221 -13.18 5.45 -22.16
N SER A 222 -12.86 4.35 -21.48
CA SER A 222 -12.63 4.34 -20.04
C SER A 222 -11.25 3.79 -19.72
N GLN A 223 -10.66 4.31 -18.66
CA GLN A 223 -9.45 3.74 -18.04
C GLN A 223 -9.71 3.40 -16.60
N SER A 224 -9.22 2.24 -16.19
CA SER A 224 -9.27 1.74 -14.82
C SER A 224 -7.93 1.97 -14.13
N LEU A 225 -7.99 2.62 -12.96
CA LEU A 225 -6.85 2.95 -12.14
C LEU A 225 -6.96 2.18 -10.82
N PRO A 226 -6.39 0.97 -10.72
CA PRO A 226 -6.36 0.25 -9.46
C PRO A 226 -5.48 0.96 -8.44
N VAL A 227 -5.94 1.00 -7.19
CA VAL A 227 -5.22 1.57 -6.05
C VAL A 227 -5.37 0.65 -4.86
N VAL A 228 -4.32 0.56 -4.06
CA VAL A 228 -4.29 -0.23 -2.83
C VAL A 228 -3.89 0.68 -1.68
N TRP A 229 -4.69 0.69 -0.62
CA TRP A 229 -4.42 1.46 0.60
C TRP A 229 -4.36 0.55 1.82
N PRO A 230 -3.69 0.98 2.91
CA PRO A 230 -3.88 0.35 4.21
C PRO A 230 -5.35 0.43 4.62
N ASP A 231 -5.88 -0.63 5.25
CA ASP A 231 -7.25 -0.60 5.79
C ASP A 231 -7.32 0.40 6.96
N VAL A 232 -8.28 1.33 6.87
CA VAL A 232 -8.53 2.35 7.90
C VAL A 232 -9.62 1.94 8.89
N GLY A 233 -10.24 0.76 8.69
CA GLY A 233 -11.24 0.19 9.59
C GLY A 233 -12.65 0.81 9.48
N GLU A 234 -12.91 1.64 8.48
CA GLU A 234 -14.21 2.29 8.24
C GLU A 234 -15.03 1.49 7.23
N ASP A 235 -16.35 1.58 7.29
CA ASP A 235 -17.27 0.93 6.34
C ASP A 235 -17.62 1.83 5.15
N SER A 236 -17.19 3.07 5.21
CA SER A 236 -17.28 4.05 4.12
C SER A 236 -16.06 4.96 4.18
N ILE A 237 -15.44 5.23 3.04
CA ILE A 237 -14.21 6.04 2.98
C ILE A 237 -14.39 7.29 2.13
N THR A 238 -13.48 8.24 2.32
CA THR A 238 -13.31 9.41 1.48
C THR A 238 -11.96 9.34 0.77
N ILE A 239 -11.97 9.44 -0.54
CA ILE A 239 -10.77 9.62 -1.35
C ILE A 239 -10.55 11.12 -1.59
N ASP A 240 -9.29 11.55 -1.49
CA ASP A 240 -8.90 12.92 -1.70
C ASP A 240 -7.60 13.01 -2.51
N MET A 241 -7.66 13.79 -3.57
CA MET A 241 -6.51 14.14 -4.41
C MET A 241 -6.16 15.61 -4.10
N PRO A 242 -5.12 15.84 -3.27
CA PRO A 242 -4.83 17.18 -2.76
C PRO A 242 -4.21 18.09 -3.82
N ALA A 243 -4.50 19.39 -3.74
CA ALA A 243 -3.73 20.39 -4.46
C ALA A 243 -2.27 20.45 -3.97
N GLY A 244 -1.38 20.90 -4.83
CA GLY A 244 0.04 21.10 -4.50
C GLY A 244 0.89 21.23 -5.75
N GLU A 245 2.10 21.76 -5.59
CA GLU A 245 3.07 21.88 -6.66
C GLU A 245 3.64 20.48 -6.99
N TYR A 246 3.93 20.28 -8.27
CA TYR A 246 4.53 19.05 -8.77
C TYR A 246 5.72 19.36 -9.68
N LEU A 247 6.78 18.53 -9.58
CA LEU A 247 8.04 18.78 -10.28
C LEU A 247 7.98 18.56 -11.79
N TYR A 248 7.06 17.71 -12.26
CA TYR A 248 7.07 17.20 -13.64
C TYR A 248 5.81 17.47 -14.45
N THR A 249 4.74 17.97 -13.84
CA THR A 249 3.51 18.32 -14.55
C THR A 249 2.89 19.59 -14.00
N ARG A 250 2.36 20.42 -14.90
CA ARG A 250 1.64 21.65 -14.52
C ARG A 250 0.17 21.39 -14.20
N GLU A 251 -0.37 20.29 -14.69
CA GLU A 251 -1.79 19.96 -14.54
C GLU A 251 -1.94 18.65 -13.76
N ARG A 252 -2.64 18.75 -12.66
CA ARG A 252 -2.96 17.63 -11.76
C ARG A 252 -4.43 17.59 -11.48
N VAL A 253 -4.94 16.39 -11.29
CA VAL A 253 -6.30 16.19 -10.81
C VAL A 253 -6.34 16.54 -9.32
N VAL A 254 -7.26 17.44 -8.99
CA VAL A 254 -7.58 17.85 -7.62
C VAL A 254 -9.06 17.64 -7.43
N ALA A 255 -9.44 16.68 -6.61
CA ALA A 255 -10.85 16.33 -6.37
C ALA A 255 -11.01 15.56 -5.07
N ARG A 256 -12.25 15.42 -4.63
CA ARG A 256 -12.65 14.57 -3.50
C ARG A 256 -13.87 13.74 -3.86
N LEU A 257 -13.82 12.44 -3.52
CA LEU A 257 -14.94 11.51 -3.61
C LEU A 257 -15.27 11.00 -2.20
N THR A 258 -16.50 11.23 -1.75
CA THR A 258 -17.01 10.83 -0.43
C THR A 258 -17.92 9.60 -0.55
N ASP A 259 -18.33 9.08 0.58
CA ASP A 259 -19.36 8.03 0.69
C ASP A 259 -19.05 6.77 -0.16
N ILE A 260 -17.78 6.39 -0.25
CA ILE A 260 -17.36 5.20 -0.99
C ILE A 260 -17.55 3.98 -0.09
N PRO A 261 -18.45 3.04 -0.44
CA PRO A 261 -18.68 1.85 0.37
C PRO A 261 -17.45 0.96 0.48
N VAL A 262 -17.23 0.38 1.65
CA VAL A 262 -16.24 -0.68 1.87
C VAL A 262 -16.97 -2.01 1.97
N VAL A 263 -16.67 -2.94 1.07
CA VAL A 263 -17.23 -4.29 1.07
C VAL A 263 -16.19 -5.30 1.51
N ASN A 264 -16.61 -6.38 2.17
CA ASN A 264 -15.70 -7.46 2.52
C ASN A 264 -15.53 -8.42 1.33
N ALA A 265 -14.29 -8.95 1.16
CA ALA A 265 -13.98 -9.93 0.14
C ALA A 265 -14.66 -11.28 0.40
#